data_7ed9e257d6f2eaec7f09d471bfe39e3e
#
_entry.id   7ed9e257d6f2eaec7f09d471bfe39e3e
#
_cell.length_a   1.000
_cell.length_b   1.000
_cell.length_c   1.000
_cell.angle_alpha   90.00
_cell.angle_beta   90.00
_cell.angle_gamma   90.00
#
_symmetry.space_group_name_H-M   'P 1'
#
loop_
_entity.id
_entity.type
_entity.pdbx_description
1 polymer ?
#
loop_
_entity_poly.entity_id
_entity_poly.type
_entity_poly.pdbx_seq_one_letter_code
_entity_poly.pdbx_strand_id
1 'polypeptide(L)'
;VLRKKIIYDFDDAIWLPNFSHSNRAFSFLKGYGNVKHICRWSYKISCGNQYLCDFAAQYNANVVYNPTTIDTEHHHNKVKDHQITRPVVGWTGSHSTLRYLLEIIPVLRELEKEIDFEFRVIADVNPEFNLKHFSFVKWNKETEIDDLLGFDIGVMPLVNDKWANGKCGFKALQYMALGIPALVSPVGVNTRIVDHGINGFICHDEKDWFENLLLILSNHQLLVDMGQRTRKKIVDHYSVKSNAANFLNLFH
;
A
#
# COMPACT_ATOMS: atom_id res chain seq x y z
N VAL A 1 23.86 27.92 22.07
CA VAL A 1 23.24 27.24 20.93
C VAL A 1 22.13 26.38 21.47
N LEU A 2 20.86 26.75 21.22
CA LEU A 2 19.70 25.91 21.56
C LEU A 2 19.81 24.60 20.78
N ARG A 3 20.11 23.50 21.46
CA ARG A 3 20.10 22.16 20.88
C ARG A 3 18.62 21.78 20.63
N LYS A 4 18.14 21.99 19.40
CA LYS A 4 16.81 21.51 19.02
C LYS A 4 16.85 19.98 18.96
N LYS A 5 15.84 19.33 19.54
CA LYS A 5 15.62 17.89 19.38
C LYS A 5 15.07 17.65 17.96
N ILE A 6 15.73 16.77 17.22
CA ILE A 6 15.32 16.40 15.85
C ILE A 6 14.66 15.03 15.93
N ILE A 7 13.45 14.92 15.41
CA ILE A 7 12.78 13.65 15.16
C ILE A 7 12.94 13.39 13.66
N TYR A 8 13.49 12.22 13.32
CA TYR A 8 13.64 11.80 11.94
C TYR A 8 12.60 10.73 11.61
N ASP A 9 11.72 11.03 10.66
CA ASP A 9 10.62 10.17 10.26
C ASP A 9 10.81 9.67 8.83
N PHE A 10 10.60 8.36 8.59
CA PHE A 10 10.64 7.78 7.25
C PHE A 10 9.78 6.50 7.15
N ASP A 11 9.20 6.31 5.96
CA ASP A 11 8.23 5.27 5.62
C ASP A 11 8.65 4.40 4.40
N ASP A 12 9.86 4.60 3.88
CA ASP A 12 10.48 3.81 2.82
C ASP A 12 11.94 3.48 3.16
N ALA A 13 12.52 2.46 2.52
CA ALA A 13 13.93 2.07 2.68
C ALA A 13 14.89 3.06 1.99
N ILE A 14 14.83 4.33 2.36
CA ILE A 14 15.51 5.47 1.72
C ILE A 14 17.04 5.40 1.72
N TRP A 15 17.65 4.49 2.47
CA TRP A 15 19.09 4.20 2.41
C TRP A 15 19.48 3.27 1.26
N LEU A 16 18.48 2.67 0.59
CA LEU A 16 18.71 1.81 -0.57
C LEU A 16 18.65 2.64 -1.87
N PRO A 17 19.53 2.36 -2.84
CA PRO A 17 19.43 3.02 -4.13
C PRO A 17 18.12 2.61 -4.83
N ASN A 18 17.32 3.59 -5.19
CA ASN A 18 16.14 3.36 -6.02
C ASN A 18 16.52 3.52 -7.49
N PHE A 19 16.71 2.42 -8.19
CA PHE A 19 17.06 2.37 -9.60
C PHE A 19 15.80 2.42 -10.48
N SER A 20 15.14 3.58 -10.59
CA SER A 20 14.35 3.83 -11.80
C SER A 20 15.32 4.16 -12.94
N HIS A 21 15.06 3.65 -14.15
CA HIS A 21 15.94 3.85 -15.33
C HIS A 21 16.30 5.32 -15.60
N SER A 22 15.42 6.26 -15.26
CA SER A 22 15.62 7.70 -15.41
C SER A 22 16.57 8.34 -14.38
N ASN A 23 16.85 7.68 -13.24
CA ASN A 23 17.60 8.26 -12.13
C ASN A 23 19.00 7.69 -11.91
N ARG A 24 19.46 6.78 -12.78
CA ARG A 24 20.75 6.07 -12.60
C ARG A 24 21.96 7.01 -12.60
N ALA A 25 21.94 8.05 -13.43
CA ALA A 25 23.02 9.02 -13.53
C ALA A 25 23.14 9.97 -12.32
N PHE A 26 22.04 10.21 -11.59
CA PHE A 26 21.97 11.12 -10.44
C PHE A 26 21.90 10.38 -9.09
N SER A 27 21.89 9.04 -9.09
CA SER A 27 21.81 8.24 -7.86
C SER A 27 23.00 8.47 -6.94
N PHE A 28 24.18 8.80 -7.49
CA PHE A 28 25.38 9.14 -6.74
C PHE A 28 25.23 10.40 -5.89
N LEU A 29 24.40 11.37 -6.32
CA LEU A 29 24.16 12.63 -5.59
C LEU A 29 23.10 12.51 -4.48
N LYS A 30 22.34 11.41 -4.42
CA LYS A 30 21.22 11.26 -3.47
C LYS A 30 21.64 10.92 -2.03
N GLY A 31 22.92 10.76 -1.75
CA GLY A 31 23.44 10.66 -0.38
C GLY A 31 22.84 9.52 0.45
N TYR A 32 22.48 8.38 -0.15
CA TYR A 32 21.89 7.22 0.54
C TYR A 32 22.66 6.80 1.81
N GLY A 33 23.99 6.95 1.80
CA GLY A 33 24.83 6.72 2.97
C GLY A 33 24.61 7.69 4.13
N ASN A 34 23.95 8.84 3.90
CA ASN A 34 23.75 9.85 4.95
C ASN A 34 22.62 9.47 5.92
N VAL A 35 21.69 8.60 5.51
CA VAL A 35 20.56 8.16 6.35
C VAL A 35 21.05 7.63 7.70
N LYS A 36 22.09 6.78 7.73
CA LYS A 36 22.69 6.27 8.95
C LYS A 36 23.26 7.37 9.87
N HIS A 37 23.79 8.45 9.30
CA HIS A 37 24.33 9.58 10.07
C HIS A 37 23.19 10.42 10.65
N ILE A 38 22.12 10.66 9.88
CA ILE A 38 20.93 11.36 10.36
C ILE A 38 20.30 10.56 11.50
N CYS A 39 20.19 9.23 11.36
CA CYS A 39 19.72 8.36 12.45
C CYS A 39 20.56 8.55 13.75
N ARG A 40 21.89 8.57 13.66
CA ARG A 40 22.77 8.74 14.83
C ARG A 40 22.62 10.10 15.53
N TRP A 41 22.32 11.15 14.77
CA TRP A 41 22.23 12.51 15.29
C TRP A 41 20.84 12.91 15.76
N SER A 42 19.83 12.12 15.40
CA SER A 42 18.45 12.38 15.79
C SER A 42 18.20 12.08 17.25
N TYR A 43 17.32 12.87 17.88
CA TYR A 43 16.83 12.62 19.23
C TYR A 43 15.96 11.36 19.29
N LYS A 44 15.08 11.21 18.30
CA LYS A 44 14.21 10.07 18.10
C LYS A 44 14.08 9.74 16.62
N ILE A 45 13.77 8.48 16.32
CA ILE A 45 13.47 8.04 14.96
C ILE A 45 12.08 7.42 14.94
N SER A 46 11.25 7.87 14.03
CA SER A 46 9.93 7.34 13.73
C SER A 46 10.01 6.52 12.45
N CYS A 47 9.54 5.28 12.47
CA CYS A 47 9.61 4.37 11.33
C CYS A 47 8.24 3.72 11.07
N GLY A 48 7.83 3.70 9.81
CA GLY A 48 6.51 3.22 9.39
C GLY A 48 6.33 1.70 9.47
N ASN A 49 7.41 0.90 9.57
CA ASN A 49 7.33 -0.54 9.72
C ASN A 49 8.53 -1.11 10.50
N GLN A 50 8.44 -2.41 10.86
CA GLN A 50 9.47 -3.07 11.66
C GLN A 50 10.82 -3.17 10.95
N TYR A 51 10.83 -3.43 9.62
CA TYR A 51 12.05 -3.50 8.83
C TYR A 51 12.84 -2.18 8.85
N LEU A 52 12.13 -1.06 8.81
CA LEU A 52 12.71 0.28 8.94
C LEU A 52 13.21 0.52 10.37
N CYS A 53 12.47 0.07 11.39
CA CYS A 53 12.90 0.13 12.79
C CYS A 53 14.20 -0.66 13.02
N ASP A 54 14.30 -1.86 12.47
CA ASP A 54 15.47 -2.74 12.60
C ASP A 54 16.72 -2.13 11.97
N PHE A 55 16.55 -1.42 10.83
CA PHE A 55 17.63 -0.64 10.26
C PHE A 55 18.04 0.53 11.16
N ALA A 56 17.07 1.34 11.62
CA ALA A 56 17.33 2.52 12.42
C ALA A 56 17.97 2.17 13.79
N ALA A 57 17.56 1.06 14.40
CA ALA A 57 18.07 0.58 15.68
C ALA A 57 19.56 0.25 15.68
N GLN A 58 20.17 -0.01 14.51
CA GLN A 58 21.61 -0.17 14.38
C GLN A 58 22.39 1.13 14.68
N TYR A 59 21.72 2.27 14.62
CA TYR A 59 22.34 3.60 14.70
C TYR A 59 21.82 4.46 15.85
N ASN A 60 20.61 4.18 16.36
CA ASN A 60 19.98 4.96 17.44
C ASN A 60 19.15 4.05 18.33
N ALA A 61 19.27 4.21 19.65
CA ALA A 61 18.48 3.42 20.61
C ALA A 61 17.03 3.92 20.76
N ASN A 62 16.73 5.15 20.32
CA ASN A 62 15.41 5.77 20.46
C ASN A 62 14.60 5.64 19.16
N VAL A 63 14.28 4.42 18.78
CA VAL A 63 13.46 4.12 17.59
C VAL A 63 12.03 3.80 18.02
N VAL A 64 11.08 4.42 17.37
CA VAL A 64 9.64 4.23 17.60
C VAL A 64 8.98 3.69 16.34
N TYR A 65 8.26 2.59 16.48
CA TYR A 65 7.36 2.10 15.43
C TYR A 65 6.12 3.01 15.39
N ASN A 66 5.96 3.72 14.28
CA ASN A 66 4.84 4.62 14.03
C ASN A 66 4.23 4.26 12.67
N PRO A 67 3.19 3.43 12.62
CA PRO A 67 2.65 2.92 11.37
C PRO A 67 2.13 4.06 10.50
N THR A 68 2.21 3.89 9.19
CA THR A 68 1.51 4.76 8.24
C THR A 68 0.02 4.75 8.54
N THR A 69 -0.60 5.93 8.57
CA THR A 69 -2.00 6.12 8.93
C THR A 69 -2.79 6.76 7.81
N ILE A 70 -4.11 6.57 7.85
CA ILE A 70 -5.07 7.16 6.92
C ILE A 70 -6.03 8.07 7.68
N ASP A 71 -6.30 9.27 7.14
CA ASP A 71 -7.35 10.15 7.64
C ASP A 71 -8.72 9.63 7.19
N THR A 72 -9.37 8.92 8.11
CA THR A 72 -10.69 8.32 7.89
C THR A 72 -11.86 9.23 8.23
N GLU A 73 -11.60 10.44 8.77
CA GLU A 73 -12.61 11.40 9.18
C GLU A 73 -12.80 12.53 8.17
N HIS A 74 -11.71 12.97 7.50
CA HIS A 74 -11.77 14.14 6.60
C HIS A 74 -11.43 13.81 5.15
N HIS A 75 -10.55 12.82 4.90
CA HIS A 75 -10.10 12.52 3.54
C HIS A 75 -10.68 11.19 3.01
N HIS A 76 -10.39 10.06 3.65
CA HIS A 76 -10.96 8.74 3.29
C HIS A 76 -12.25 8.48 4.10
N ASN A 77 -13.18 9.42 4.10
CA ASN A 77 -14.40 9.41 4.92
C ASN A 77 -15.61 8.75 4.24
N LYS A 78 -15.51 8.45 2.96
CA LYS A 78 -16.51 7.71 2.19
C LYS A 78 -16.28 6.20 2.34
N VAL A 79 -17.33 5.42 2.13
CA VAL A 79 -17.27 3.94 2.12
C VAL A 79 -17.90 3.45 0.83
N LYS A 80 -17.27 2.47 0.21
CA LYS A 80 -17.74 1.83 -1.03
C LYS A 80 -19.11 1.20 -0.81
N ASP A 81 -20.03 1.50 -1.71
CA ASP A 81 -21.26 0.73 -1.89
C ASP A 81 -21.01 -0.33 -2.96
N HIS A 82 -21.01 -1.59 -2.56
CA HIS A 82 -20.72 -2.74 -3.42
C HIS A 82 -21.92 -3.17 -4.28
N GLN A 83 -22.65 -2.22 -4.87
CA GLN A 83 -23.67 -2.52 -5.89
C GLN A 83 -22.99 -2.74 -7.24
N ILE A 84 -22.91 -4.00 -7.68
CA ILE A 84 -22.04 -4.39 -8.80
C ILE A 84 -22.87 -4.84 -10.00
N THR A 85 -22.60 -4.26 -11.17
CA THR A 85 -22.99 -4.82 -12.47
C THR A 85 -21.84 -5.61 -13.10
N ARG A 86 -20.62 -5.07 -13.09
CA ARG A 86 -19.36 -5.72 -13.44
C ARG A 86 -18.35 -5.36 -12.37
N PRO A 87 -17.74 -6.33 -11.67
CA PRO A 87 -16.75 -6.02 -10.62
C PRO A 87 -15.48 -5.42 -11.21
N VAL A 88 -14.87 -4.51 -10.44
CA VAL A 88 -13.65 -3.80 -10.80
C VAL A 88 -12.51 -4.21 -9.88
N VAL A 89 -11.51 -4.87 -10.44
CA VAL A 89 -10.21 -5.08 -9.78
C VAL A 89 -9.34 -3.86 -10.06
N GLY A 90 -8.90 -3.17 -9.03
CA GLY A 90 -8.20 -1.90 -9.18
C GLY A 90 -6.79 -1.88 -8.60
N TRP A 91 -5.93 -1.08 -9.21
CA TRP A 91 -4.62 -0.74 -8.67
C TRP A 91 -4.36 0.77 -8.83
N THR A 92 -3.77 1.38 -7.79
CA THR A 92 -3.27 2.76 -7.87
C THR A 92 -1.77 2.82 -7.61
N GLY A 93 -1.08 3.75 -8.26
CA GLY A 93 0.33 3.98 -8.03
C GLY A 93 0.98 4.88 -9.06
N SER A 94 2.32 4.94 -9.05
CA SER A 94 3.12 5.70 -10.01
C SER A 94 3.81 4.79 -11.02
N HIS A 95 4.30 5.40 -12.11
CA HIS A 95 5.10 4.69 -13.13
C HIS A 95 6.25 3.85 -12.52
N SER A 96 6.87 4.30 -11.44
CA SER A 96 7.98 3.59 -10.79
C SER A 96 7.56 2.27 -10.13
N THR A 97 6.27 2.10 -9.83
CA THR A 97 5.69 0.92 -9.17
C THR A 97 4.85 0.04 -10.11
N LEU A 98 4.60 0.47 -11.35
CA LEU A 98 3.88 -0.31 -12.37
C LEU A 98 4.53 -1.68 -12.61
N ARG A 99 5.86 -1.78 -12.46
CA ARG A 99 6.58 -3.06 -12.62
C ARG A 99 6.04 -4.19 -11.75
N TYR A 100 5.46 -3.88 -10.60
CA TYR A 100 4.88 -4.89 -9.71
C TYR A 100 3.58 -5.49 -10.27
N LEU A 101 2.87 -4.78 -11.14
CA LEU A 101 1.68 -5.32 -11.81
C LEU A 101 2.03 -6.46 -12.77
N LEU A 102 3.26 -6.48 -13.31
CA LEU A 102 3.72 -7.54 -14.21
C LEU A 102 3.62 -8.92 -13.57
N GLU A 103 3.72 -9.01 -12.23
CA GLU A 103 3.60 -10.25 -11.47
C GLU A 103 2.19 -10.86 -11.55
N ILE A 104 1.15 -10.03 -11.70
CA ILE A 104 -0.24 -10.52 -11.70
C ILE A 104 -0.93 -10.45 -13.07
N ILE A 105 -0.33 -9.80 -14.08
CA ILE A 105 -0.94 -9.72 -15.42
C ILE A 105 -1.20 -11.09 -16.03
N PRO A 106 -0.31 -12.10 -15.93
CA PRO A 106 -0.62 -13.45 -16.39
C PRO A 106 -1.85 -14.06 -15.71
N VAL A 107 -1.97 -13.86 -14.39
CA VAL A 107 -3.10 -14.32 -13.59
C VAL A 107 -4.41 -13.66 -14.05
N LEU A 108 -4.40 -12.33 -14.27
CA LEU A 108 -5.58 -11.61 -14.74
C LEU A 108 -6.04 -12.09 -16.12
N ARG A 109 -5.10 -12.46 -17.01
CA ARG A 109 -5.42 -13.04 -18.34
C ARG A 109 -6.08 -14.40 -18.26
N GLU A 110 -5.68 -15.23 -17.31
CA GLU A 110 -6.36 -16.51 -17.07
C GLU A 110 -7.72 -16.29 -16.42
N LEU A 111 -7.81 -15.36 -15.48
CA LEU A 111 -9.02 -15.05 -14.74
C LEU A 111 -10.14 -14.51 -15.66
N GLU A 112 -9.80 -13.70 -16.67
CA GLU A 112 -10.81 -13.16 -17.63
C GLU A 112 -11.45 -14.22 -18.54
N LYS A 113 -10.95 -15.48 -18.53
CA LYS A 113 -11.57 -16.61 -19.19
C LYS A 113 -12.69 -17.23 -18.34
N GLU A 114 -12.61 -17.08 -17.03
CA GLU A 114 -13.53 -17.69 -16.05
C GLU A 114 -14.62 -16.72 -15.60
N ILE A 115 -14.30 -15.42 -15.47
CA ILE A 115 -15.23 -14.42 -14.95
C ILE A 115 -15.09 -13.08 -15.68
N ASP A 116 -16.21 -12.38 -15.86
CA ASP A 116 -16.23 -11.05 -16.46
C ASP A 116 -15.97 -9.98 -15.40
N PHE A 117 -14.85 -9.27 -15.52
CA PHE A 117 -14.46 -8.17 -14.63
C PHE A 117 -13.72 -7.08 -15.41
N GLU A 118 -13.62 -5.91 -14.83
CA GLU A 118 -12.77 -4.83 -15.34
C GLU A 118 -11.47 -4.77 -14.53
N PHE A 119 -10.32 -4.62 -15.20
CA PHE A 119 -9.08 -4.24 -14.53
C PHE A 119 -8.82 -2.76 -14.74
N ARG A 120 -8.84 -1.99 -13.65
CA ARG A 120 -8.65 -0.53 -13.67
C ARG A 120 -7.34 -0.11 -13.02
N VAL A 121 -6.58 0.71 -13.73
CA VAL A 121 -5.32 1.29 -13.22
C VAL A 121 -5.47 2.79 -13.07
N ILE A 122 -5.22 3.31 -11.86
CA ILE A 122 -5.10 4.74 -11.57
C ILE A 122 -3.62 5.07 -11.42
N ALA A 123 -3.04 5.83 -12.37
CA ALA A 123 -1.61 6.13 -12.36
C ALA A 123 -1.29 7.43 -13.12
N ASP A 124 -0.03 7.87 -13.03
CA ASP A 124 0.50 9.01 -13.79
C ASP A 124 0.75 8.68 -15.27
N VAL A 125 0.94 7.39 -15.61
CA VAL A 125 1.20 6.89 -16.97
C VAL A 125 0.32 5.67 -17.26
N ASN A 126 -0.25 5.60 -18.48
CA ASN A 126 -1.02 4.45 -18.95
C ASN A 126 -0.09 3.26 -19.26
N PRO A 127 -0.23 2.11 -18.59
CA PRO A 127 0.61 0.94 -18.85
C PRO A 127 0.22 0.12 -20.08
N GLU A 128 -0.95 0.39 -20.69
CA GLU A 128 -1.45 -0.27 -21.92
C GLU A 128 -1.46 -1.81 -21.84
N PHE A 129 -2.03 -2.37 -20.78
CA PHE A 129 -2.17 -3.82 -20.64
C PHE A 129 -3.19 -4.40 -21.62
N ASN A 130 -2.83 -5.50 -22.28
CA ASN A 130 -3.73 -6.24 -23.17
C ASN A 130 -4.60 -7.21 -22.36
N LEU A 131 -5.71 -6.69 -21.83
CA LEU A 131 -6.77 -7.40 -21.13
C LEU A 131 -8.12 -7.07 -21.77
N LYS A 132 -9.11 -7.97 -21.68
CA LYS A 132 -10.42 -7.84 -22.31
C LYS A 132 -11.14 -6.55 -21.92
N HIS A 133 -11.13 -6.22 -20.63
CA HIS A 133 -11.73 -5.01 -20.06
C HIS A 133 -10.70 -4.28 -19.21
N PHE A 134 -9.78 -3.59 -19.87
CA PHE A 134 -8.81 -2.72 -19.25
C PHE A 134 -9.24 -1.26 -19.30
N SER A 135 -9.15 -0.55 -18.19
CA SER A 135 -9.33 0.89 -18.15
C SER A 135 -8.20 1.59 -17.43
N PHE A 136 -7.91 2.80 -17.85
CA PHE A 136 -6.91 3.67 -17.25
C PHE A 136 -7.54 4.99 -16.83
N VAL A 137 -7.28 5.39 -15.59
CA VAL A 137 -7.63 6.70 -15.06
C VAL A 137 -6.32 7.43 -14.72
N LYS A 138 -6.13 8.60 -15.29
CA LYS A 138 -4.98 9.42 -14.93
C LYS A 138 -5.16 9.94 -13.51
N TRP A 139 -4.20 9.63 -12.64
CA TRP A 139 -4.26 10.07 -11.25
C TRP A 139 -4.42 11.59 -11.12
N ASN A 140 -5.35 12.01 -10.30
CA ASN A 140 -5.60 13.41 -9.96
C ASN A 140 -5.96 13.50 -8.47
N LYS A 141 -5.30 14.39 -7.75
CA LYS A 141 -5.51 14.59 -6.32
C LYS A 141 -6.95 14.92 -5.95
N GLU A 142 -7.62 15.71 -6.80
CA GLU A 142 -8.99 16.19 -6.53
C GLU A 142 -10.04 15.08 -6.67
N THR A 143 -9.78 14.05 -7.49
CA THR A 143 -10.70 12.95 -7.76
C THR A 143 -10.26 11.62 -7.15
N GLU A 144 -9.09 11.57 -6.49
CA GLU A 144 -8.47 10.33 -6.01
C GLU A 144 -9.44 9.43 -5.23
N ILE A 145 -10.20 9.98 -4.30
CA ILE A 145 -11.12 9.20 -3.47
C ILE A 145 -12.28 8.64 -4.30
N ASP A 146 -12.85 9.44 -5.19
CA ASP A 146 -13.95 9.01 -6.05
C ASP A 146 -13.48 8.01 -7.11
N ASP A 147 -12.27 8.17 -7.63
CA ASP A 147 -11.64 7.21 -8.55
C ASP A 147 -11.37 5.87 -7.84
N LEU A 148 -10.85 5.89 -6.61
CA LEU A 148 -10.64 4.69 -5.80
C LEU A 148 -11.94 3.98 -5.44
N LEU A 149 -13.02 4.71 -5.14
CA LEU A 149 -14.35 4.15 -4.91
C LEU A 149 -14.93 3.43 -6.14
N GLY A 150 -14.33 3.65 -7.32
CA GLY A 150 -14.61 2.87 -8.52
C GLY A 150 -14.09 1.43 -8.47
N PHE A 151 -13.25 1.05 -7.51
CA PHE A 151 -12.77 -0.32 -7.30
C PHE A 151 -13.75 -1.11 -6.43
N ASP A 152 -13.86 -2.41 -6.67
CA ASP A 152 -14.52 -3.35 -5.76
C ASP A 152 -13.48 -4.15 -4.98
N ILE A 153 -12.32 -4.38 -5.59
CA ILE A 153 -11.17 -5.07 -5.00
C ILE A 153 -9.92 -4.28 -5.34
N GLY A 154 -9.08 -4.01 -4.34
CA GLY A 154 -7.77 -3.40 -4.55
C GLY A 154 -6.65 -4.45 -4.56
N VAL A 155 -5.71 -4.37 -5.50
CA VAL A 155 -4.55 -5.27 -5.54
C VAL A 155 -3.26 -4.53 -5.22
N MET A 156 -2.38 -5.17 -4.44
CA MET A 156 -1.05 -4.65 -4.13
C MET A 156 0.02 -5.75 -4.28
N PRO A 157 0.31 -6.15 -5.52
CA PRO A 157 1.40 -7.07 -5.79
C PRO A 157 2.75 -6.41 -5.48
N LEU A 158 3.65 -7.18 -4.88
CA LEU A 158 5.02 -6.77 -4.58
C LEU A 158 5.96 -7.97 -4.78
N VAL A 159 7.15 -7.72 -5.30
CA VAL A 159 8.25 -8.68 -5.29
C VAL A 159 8.94 -8.59 -3.93
N ASN A 160 9.29 -9.74 -3.35
CA ASN A 160 10.00 -9.77 -2.06
C ASN A 160 11.48 -9.37 -2.26
N ASP A 161 11.73 -8.07 -2.24
CA ASP A 161 13.07 -7.49 -2.27
C ASP A 161 13.29 -6.52 -1.10
N LYS A 162 14.52 -6.08 -0.90
CA LYS A 162 14.90 -5.17 0.18
C LYS A 162 14.14 -3.85 0.15
N TRP A 163 13.82 -3.34 -1.04
CA TRP A 163 13.07 -2.11 -1.20
C TRP A 163 11.59 -2.29 -0.84
N ALA A 164 10.97 -3.36 -1.36
CA ALA A 164 9.57 -3.65 -1.10
C ALA A 164 9.29 -3.97 0.37
N ASN A 165 10.23 -4.61 1.08
CA ASN A 165 10.14 -4.84 2.53
C ASN A 165 10.12 -3.54 3.35
N GLY A 166 10.68 -2.45 2.81
CA GLY A 166 10.61 -1.12 3.41
C GLY A 166 9.28 -0.40 3.24
N LYS A 167 8.37 -0.90 2.38
CA LYS A 167 7.06 -0.26 2.14
C LYS A 167 6.11 -0.41 3.32
N CYS A 168 5.34 0.66 3.56
CA CYS A 168 4.42 0.73 4.69
C CYS A 168 2.95 0.44 4.31
N GLY A 169 2.71 -0.20 3.16
CA GLY A 169 1.39 -0.72 2.80
C GLY A 169 0.35 0.32 2.39
N PHE A 170 0.76 1.54 2.05
CA PHE A 170 -0.14 2.69 1.86
C PHE A 170 -1.30 2.41 0.89
N LYS A 171 -1.07 1.72 -0.24
CA LYS A 171 -2.14 1.36 -1.18
C LYS A 171 -3.22 0.49 -0.53
N ALA A 172 -2.80 -0.56 0.17
CA ALA A 172 -3.74 -1.43 0.89
C ALA A 172 -4.53 -0.62 1.94
N LEU A 173 -3.85 0.27 2.68
CA LEU A 173 -4.51 1.15 3.65
C LEU A 173 -5.55 2.08 2.99
N GLN A 174 -5.25 2.66 1.81
CA GLN A 174 -6.19 3.49 1.06
C GLN A 174 -7.45 2.70 0.64
N TYR A 175 -7.27 1.51 0.02
CA TYR A 175 -8.40 0.66 -0.38
C TYR A 175 -9.25 0.29 0.84
N MET A 176 -8.60 -0.28 1.84
CA MET A 176 -9.25 -0.77 3.04
C MET A 176 -9.94 0.34 3.82
N ALA A 177 -9.41 1.57 3.81
CA ALA A 177 -10.07 2.73 4.41
C ALA A 177 -11.39 3.07 3.74
N LEU A 178 -11.54 2.79 2.47
CA LEU A 178 -12.78 3.00 1.71
C LEU A 178 -13.72 1.80 1.73
N GLY A 179 -13.41 0.76 2.53
CA GLY A 179 -14.20 -0.46 2.58
C GLY A 179 -13.98 -1.38 1.37
N ILE A 180 -12.87 -1.24 0.67
CA ILE A 180 -12.49 -2.05 -0.49
C ILE A 180 -11.52 -3.13 -0.01
N PRO A 181 -11.85 -4.42 -0.06
CA PRO A 181 -10.94 -5.49 0.31
C PRO A 181 -9.65 -5.46 -0.50
N ALA A 182 -8.52 -5.74 0.15
CA ALA A 182 -7.21 -5.75 -0.49
C ALA A 182 -6.67 -7.16 -0.66
N LEU A 183 -6.17 -7.48 -1.87
CA LEU A 183 -5.34 -8.64 -2.12
C LEU A 183 -3.88 -8.19 -2.23
N VAL A 184 -3.01 -8.81 -1.46
CA VAL A 184 -1.62 -8.33 -1.29
C VAL A 184 -0.61 -9.47 -1.34
N SER A 185 0.60 -9.20 -1.83
CA SER A 185 1.74 -10.11 -1.65
C SER A 185 2.19 -10.14 -0.18
N PRO A 186 2.73 -11.28 0.35
CA PRO A 186 3.21 -11.44 1.73
C PRO A 186 4.54 -10.72 1.96
N VAL A 187 4.61 -9.42 1.62
CA VAL A 187 5.84 -8.63 1.66
C VAL A 187 5.72 -7.48 2.65
N GLY A 188 6.73 -7.32 3.49
CA GLY A 188 6.83 -6.23 4.46
C GLY A 188 5.64 -6.21 5.43
N VAL A 189 5.01 -5.05 5.57
CA VAL A 189 3.90 -4.83 6.52
C VAL A 189 2.55 -5.37 6.05
N ASN A 190 2.43 -5.80 4.80
CA ASN A 190 1.15 -6.26 4.23
C ASN A 190 0.49 -7.36 5.05
N THR A 191 1.28 -8.30 5.61
CA THR A 191 0.80 -9.40 6.45
C THR A 191 0.29 -8.97 7.85
N ARG A 192 0.52 -7.71 8.23
CA ARG A 192 -0.06 -7.11 9.46
C ARG A 192 -1.31 -6.31 9.16
N ILE A 193 -1.41 -5.75 7.95
CA ILE A 193 -2.55 -4.95 7.51
C ILE A 193 -3.71 -5.87 7.14
N VAL A 194 -3.42 -6.92 6.35
CA VAL A 194 -4.42 -7.86 5.85
C VAL A 194 -4.45 -9.12 6.69
N ASP A 195 -5.60 -9.43 7.28
CA ASP A 195 -5.90 -10.69 7.93
C ASP A 195 -6.54 -11.61 6.87
N HIS A 196 -5.77 -12.63 6.42
CA HIS A 196 -6.12 -13.51 5.31
C HIS A 196 -7.49 -14.17 5.48
N GLY A 197 -8.38 -14.05 4.48
CA GLY A 197 -9.74 -14.59 4.48
C GLY A 197 -10.74 -13.83 5.36
N ILE A 198 -10.30 -12.78 6.08
CA ILE A 198 -11.16 -12.00 6.98
C ILE A 198 -11.49 -10.63 6.39
N ASN A 199 -10.47 -9.86 6.05
CA ASN A 199 -10.60 -8.49 5.53
C ASN A 199 -9.87 -8.27 4.20
N GLY A 200 -9.41 -9.35 3.57
CA GLY A 200 -8.68 -9.40 2.33
C GLY A 200 -7.93 -10.72 2.22
N PHE A 201 -7.03 -10.82 1.25
CA PHE A 201 -6.25 -12.04 1.03
C PHE A 201 -4.76 -11.73 0.91
N ILE A 202 -3.93 -12.64 1.44
CA ILE A 202 -2.49 -12.67 1.26
C ILE A 202 -2.21 -13.74 0.21
N CYS A 203 -1.59 -13.35 -0.91
CA CYS A 203 -1.34 -14.20 -2.08
C CYS A 203 0.16 -14.44 -2.21
N HIS A 204 0.59 -15.70 -2.06
CA HIS A 204 2.01 -16.11 -2.05
C HIS A 204 2.54 -16.37 -3.45
N ASP A 205 1.68 -16.84 -4.37
CA ASP A 205 2.01 -17.21 -5.73
C ASP A 205 0.85 -16.93 -6.70
N GLU A 206 1.04 -17.25 -7.98
CA GLU A 206 0.03 -17.04 -9.03
C GLU A 206 -1.26 -17.81 -8.75
N LYS A 207 -1.17 -18.99 -8.13
CA LYS A 207 -2.32 -19.82 -7.78
C LYS A 207 -3.15 -19.12 -6.71
N ASP A 208 -2.52 -18.63 -5.65
CA ASP A 208 -3.22 -17.89 -4.59
C ASP A 208 -3.91 -16.64 -5.16
N TRP A 209 -3.23 -15.89 -6.03
CA TRP A 209 -3.83 -14.74 -6.71
C TRP A 209 -5.07 -15.12 -7.51
N PHE A 210 -4.97 -16.18 -8.32
CA PHE A 210 -6.09 -16.66 -9.15
C PHE A 210 -7.28 -17.12 -8.30
N GLU A 211 -7.05 -18.04 -7.35
CA GLU A 211 -8.09 -18.64 -6.54
C GLU A 211 -8.81 -17.60 -5.66
N ASN A 212 -8.05 -16.70 -5.03
CA ASN A 212 -8.63 -15.67 -4.16
C ASN A 212 -9.35 -14.57 -4.95
N LEU A 213 -8.86 -14.17 -6.12
CA LEU A 213 -9.59 -13.26 -7.00
C LEU A 213 -10.88 -13.90 -7.51
N LEU A 214 -10.82 -15.14 -7.99
CA LEU A 214 -12.01 -15.87 -8.47
C LEU A 214 -13.04 -16.02 -7.35
N LEU A 215 -12.61 -16.40 -6.15
CA LEU A 215 -13.46 -16.58 -4.98
C LEU A 215 -14.24 -15.30 -4.63
N ILE A 216 -13.53 -14.17 -4.50
CA ILE A 216 -14.16 -12.92 -4.06
C ILE A 216 -15.01 -12.28 -5.18
N LEU A 217 -14.59 -12.39 -6.44
CA LEU A 217 -15.34 -11.88 -7.60
C LEU A 217 -16.63 -12.68 -7.83
N SER A 218 -16.63 -13.99 -7.52
CA SER A 218 -17.79 -14.87 -7.66
C SER A 218 -18.76 -14.81 -6.49
N ASN A 219 -18.39 -14.12 -5.40
CA ASN A 219 -19.18 -14.13 -4.16
C ASN A 219 -19.42 -12.70 -3.65
N HIS A 220 -20.51 -12.10 -4.11
CA HIS A 220 -20.88 -10.73 -3.74
C HIS A 220 -21.07 -10.55 -2.22
N GLN A 221 -21.66 -11.53 -1.51
CA GLN A 221 -21.85 -11.43 -0.06
C GLN A 221 -20.50 -11.42 0.68
N LEU A 222 -19.55 -12.26 0.25
CA LEU A 222 -18.20 -12.28 0.80
C LEU A 222 -17.51 -10.92 0.60
N LEU A 223 -17.65 -10.32 -0.59
CA LEU A 223 -17.09 -9.01 -0.91
C LEU A 223 -17.63 -7.91 0.02
N VAL A 224 -18.96 -7.86 0.22
CA VAL A 224 -19.61 -6.89 1.12
C VAL A 224 -19.15 -7.10 2.57
N ASP A 225 -19.15 -8.34 3.06
CA ASP A 225 -18.74 -8.66 4.44
C ASP A 225 -17.26 -8.32 4.67
N MET A 226 -16.38 -8.62 3.70
CA MET A 226 -14.98 -8.22 3.77
C MET A 226 -14.83 -6.71 3.74
N GLY A 227 -15.59 -6.00 2.92
CA GLY A 227 -15.58 -4.54 2.84
C GLY A 227 -15.87 -3.89 4.19
N GLN A 228 -16.83 -4.39 4.93
CA GLN A 228 -17.13 -3.90 6.29
C GLN A 228 -15.99 -4.17 7.28
N ARG A 229 -15.44 -5.39 7.27
CA ARG A 229 -14.33 -5.77 8.17
C ARG A 229 -13.06 -5.02 7.86
N THR A 230 -12.77 -4.77 6.57
CA THR A 230 -11.60 -4.03 6.13
C THR A 230 -11.65 -2.57 6.60
N ARG A 231 -12.80 -1.90 6.43
CA ARG A 231 -13.00 -0.53 6.96
C ARG A 231 -12.81 -0.49 8.48
N LYS A 232 -13.41 -1.43 9.20
CA LYS A 232 -13.27 -1.52 10.66
C LYS A 232 -11.81 -1.67 11.09
N LYS A 233 -11.03 -2.55 10.46
CA LYS A 233 -9.59 -2.74 10.73
C LYS A 233 -8.82 -1.44 10.62
N ILE A 234 -9.07 -0.65 9.55
CA ILE A 234 -8.36 0.61 9.34
C ILE A 234 -8.76 1.66 10.39
N VAL A 235 -10.05 1.81 10.66
CA VAL A 235 -10.52 2.77 11.67
C VAL A 235 -9.92 2.47 13.04
N ASP A 236 -9.90 1.20 13.43
CA ASP A 236 -9.46 0.78 14.76
C ASP A 236 -7.92 0.81 14.94
N HIS A 237 -7.14 0.55 13.87
CA HIS A 237 -5.70 0.32 14.01
C HIS A 237 -4.79 1.20 13.15
N TYR A 238 -5.30 1.79 12.05
CA TYR A 238 -4.50 2.53 11.09
C TYR A 238 -5.07 3.92 10.76
N SER A 239 -6.09 4.37 11.48
CA SER A 239 -6.57 5.75 11.34
C SER A 239 -5.63 6.74 12.04
N VAL A 240 -5.61 7.99 11.57
CA VAL A 240 -4.93 9.09 12.27
C VAL A 240 -5.40 9.17 13.72
N LYS A 241 -6.71 9.02 13.95
CA LYS A 241 -7.31 9.07 15.28
C LYS A 241 -6.82 7.95 16.20
N SER A 242 -6.82 6.70 15.73
CA SER A 242 -6.39 5.55 16.55
C SER A 242 -4.89 5.58 16.88
N ASN A 243 -4.08 6.29 16.10
CA ASN A 243 -2.64 6.41 16.29
C ASN A 243 -2.19 7.78 16.84
N ALA A 244 -3.12 8.69 17.15
CA ALA A 244 -2.79 10.03 17.62
C ALA A 244 -1.89 10.03 18.87
N ALA A 245 -2.18 9.17 19.84
CA ALA A 245 -1.36 9.06 21.05
C ALA A 245 0.06 8.56 20.73
N ASN A 246 0.20 7.57 19.84
CA ASN A 246 1.51 7.06 19.41
C ASN A 246 2.34 8.16 18.72
N PHE A 247 1.74 8.93 17.84
CA PHE A 247 2.38 10.07 17.19
C PHE A 247 2.78 11.16 18.19
N LEU A 248 1.90 11.56 19.11
CA LEU A 248 2.18 12.59 20.10
C LEU A 248 3.30 12.19 21.06
N ASN A 249 3.44 10.92 21.39
CA ASN A 249 4.54 10.40 22.22
C ASN A 249 5.93 10.55 21.57
N LEU A 250 6.02 10.88 20.29
CA LEU A 250 7.30 11.22 19.65
C LEU A 250 7.90 12.50 20.25
N PHE A 251 7.10 13.42 20.77
CA PHE A 251 7.51 14.74 21.22
C PHE A 251 7.83 14.80 22.73
N HIS A 252 7.64 13.71 23.43
CA HIS A 252 7.96 13.53 24.85
C HIS A 252 9.16 12.61 25.02
#